data_15b5c05d0a08f14cdc067c0e73460ed6
#
_entry.id   15b5c05d0a08f14cdc067c0e73460ed6
#
_cell.length_a   1.000
_cell.length_b   1.000
_cell.length_c   1.000
_cell.angle_alpha   90.00
_cell.angle_beta   90.00
_cell.angle_gamma   90.00
#
_symmetry.space_group_name_H-M   'P 1'
#
loop_
_entity.id
_entity.type
_entity.pdbx_description
1 polymer ?
#
loop_
_entity_poly.entity_id
_entity_poly.type
_entity_poly.pdbx_seq_one_letter_code
_entity_poly.pdbx_strand_id
1 'polypeptide(L)' 'AEQVLYTAIAEDYGLTRREAEVLPFLARGRSAKVIAEALFVSESTVRTHIRRILEKTDLHSKQQVIDLIERYG' A
#
# COMPACT_ATOMS: atom_id res chain seq x y z
N ALA A 1 -14.67 -8.64 1.17
CA ALA A 1 -14.68 -7.41 1.90
C ALA A 1 -13.38 -6.63 1.78
N GLU A 2 -12.34 -6.95 2.59
CA GLU A 2 -11.07 -6.19 2.50
C GLU A 2 -10.43 -6.29 1.13
N GLN A 3 -10.47 -7.45 0.52
CA GLN A 3 -9.84 -7.69 -0.77
C GLN A 3 -10.47 -6.82 -1.87
N VAL A 4 -11.79 -6.66 -1.82
CA VAL A 4 -12.51 -5.82 -2.77
C VAL A 4 -12.08 -4.35 -2.62
N LEU A 5 -11.90 -3.91 -1.38
CA LEU A 5 -11.44 -2.56 -1.06
C LEU A 5 -10.09 -2.26 -1.71
N TYR A 6 -9.10 -3.13 -1.50
CA TYR A 6 -7.76 -2.91 -2.03
C TYR A 6 -7.72 -3.03 -3.55
N THR A 7 -8.53 -3.93 -4.11
CA THR A 7 -8.65 -4.07 -5.56
C THR A 7 -9.20 -2.78 -6.18
N ALA A 8 -10.22 -2.19 -5.55
CA ALA A 8 -10.82 -0.94 -6.03
C ALA A 8 -9.79 0.20 -6.03
N ILE A 9 -9.01 0.32 -4.95
CA ILE A 9 -7.96 1.35 -4.87
C ILE A 9 -6.93 1.12 -5.97
N ALA A 10 -6.49 -0.13 -6.16
CA ALA A 10 -5.50 -0.45 -7.18
C ALA A 10 -5.99 -0.09 -8.57
N GLU A 11 -7.24 -0.37 -8.88
CA GLU A 11 -7.83 -0.03 -10.17
C GLU A 11 -7.92 1.47 -10.37
N ASP A 12 -8.38 2.19 -9.35
CA ASP A 12 -8.59 3.64 -9.44
C ASP A 12 -7.28 4.40 -9.62
N TYR A 13 -6.19 3.93 -9.03
CA TYR A 13 -4.92 4.64 -9.05
C TYR A 13 -3.84 3.96 -9.88
N GLY A 14 -4.18 2.87 -10.56
CA GLY A 14 -3.23 2.18 -11.42
C GLY A 14 -2.10 1.48 -10.68
N LEU A 15 -2.37 0.96 -9.48
CA LEU A 15 -1.35 0.25 -8.73
C LEU A 15 -1.10 -1.13 -9.32
N THR A 16 0.15 -1.57 -9.26
CA THR A 16 0.47 -2.95 -9.63
C THR A 16 -0.02 -3.89 -8.55
N ARG A 17 -0.06 -5.19 -8.87
CA ARG A 17 -0.45 -6.22 -7.91
C ARG A 17 0.45 -6.18 -6.66
N ARG A 18 1.77 -6.06 -6.84
CA ARG A 18 2.72 -6.00 -5.73
C ARG A 18 2.51 -4.76 -4.87
N GLU A 19 2.27 -3.61 -5.51
CA GLU A 19 1.97 -2.39 -4.77
C GLU A 19 0.70 -2.55 -3.97
N ALA A 20 -0.33 -3.12 -4.56
CA ALA A 20 -1.60 -3.34 -3.86
C ALA A 20 -1.44 -4.29 -2.66
N GLU A 21 -0.55 -5.27 -2.74
CA GLU A 21 -0.29 -6.20 -1.64
C GLU A 21 0.28 -5.50 -0.41
N VAL A 22 0.88 -4.33 -0.56
CA VAL A 22 1.42 -3.55 0.55
C VAL A 22 0.32 -2.81 1.32
N LEU A 23 -0.79 -2.50 0.66
CA LEU A 23 -1.87 -1.68 1.27
C LEU A 23 -2.41 -2.24 2.58
N PRO A 24 -2.73 -3.54 2.71
CA PRO A 24 -3.25 -4.07 3.98
C PRO A 24 -2.28 -3.88 5.15
N PHE A 25 -0.99 -3.98 4.88
CA PHE A 25 0.03 -3.80 5.92
C PHE A 25 0.12 -2.34 6.35
N LEU A 26 0.04 -1.41 5.38
CA LEU A 26 0.01 0.01 5.70
C LEU A 26 -1.22 0.36 6.54
N ALA A 27 -2.37 -0.20 6.19
CA ALA A 27 -3.61 0.03 6.93
C ALA A 27 -3.49 -0.44 8.39
N ARG A 28 -2.65 -1.44 8.64
CA ARG A 28 -2.42 -1.97 9.99
C ARG A 28 -1.23 -1.31 10.69
N GLY A 29 -0.62 -0.31 10.07
CA GLY A 29 0.51 0.41 10.64
C GLY A 29 1.81 -0.39 10.70
N ARG A 30 1.99 -1.36 9.84
CA ARG A 30 3.19 -2.20 9.84
C ARG A 30 4.39 -1.45 9.23
N SER A 31 5.58 -1.77 9.74
CA SER A 31 6.82 -1.18 9.25
C SER A 31 7.26 -1.84 7.94
N ALA A 32 8.16 -1.17 7.20
CA ALA A 32 8.71 -1.72 5.98
C ALA A 32 9.43 -3.06 6.24
N LYS A 33 10.07 -3.20 7.39
CA LYS A 33 10.74 -4.46 7.76
C LYS A 33 9.74 -5.61 7.88
N VAL A 34 8.63 -5.38 8.56
CA VAL A 34 7.59 -6.40 8.75
C VAL A 34 6.96 -6.76 7.40
N ILE A 35 6.69 -5.77 6.57
CA ILE A 35 6.12 -6.01 5.23
C ILE A 35 7.09 -6.84 4.39
N ALA A 36 8.37 -6.50 4.42
CA ALA A 36 9.41 -7.21 3.67
C ALA A 36 9.46 -8.69 4.07
N GLU A 37 9.40 -8.96 5.37
CA GLU A 37 9.39 -10.33 5.88
C GLU A 37 8.15 -11.10 5.42
N ALA A 38 6.99 -10.44 5.50
CA ALA A 38 5.72 -11.07 5.11
C ALA A 38 5.65 -11.37 3.61
N LEU A 39 6.20 -10.49 2.77
CA LEU A 39 6.14 -10.63 1.32
C LEU A 39 7.38 -11.31 0.72
N PHE A 40 8.36 -11.67 1.54
CA PHE A 40 9.59 -12.34 1.12
C PHE A 40 10.38 -11.49 0.12
N VAL A 41 10.51 -10.21 0.39
CA VAL A 41 11.29 -9.26 -0.41
C VAL A 41 12.17 -8.43 0.52
N SER A 42 13.07 -7.61 -0.06
CA SER A 42 13.91 -6.73 0.75
C SER A 42 13.14 -5.51 1.23
N GLU A 43 13.63 -4.88 2.31
CA GLU A 43 13.04 -3.62 2.77
C GLU A 43 13.15 -2.53 1.69
N SER A 44 14.24 -2.53 0.94
CA SER A 44 14.43 -1.60 -0.16
C SER A 44 13.32 -1.73 -1.19
N THR A 45 12.94 -2.96 -1.53
CA THR A 45 11.84 -3.22 -2.46
C THR A 45 10.51 -2.69 -1.90
N VAL A 46 10.26 -2.91 -0.61
CA VAL A 46 9.04 -2.41 0.04
C VAL A 46 9.00 -0.88 -0.01
N ARG A 47 10.11 -0.22 0.30
CA ARG A 47 10.18 1.24 0.25
C ARG A 47 9.90 1.77 -1.15
N THR A 48 10.41 1.06 -2.18
CA THR A 48 10.13 1.42 -3.56
C THR A 48 8.64 1.29 -3.88
N HIS A 49 8.00 0.22 -3.41
CA HIS A 49 6.56 0.05 -3.60
C HIS A 49 5.77 1.17 -2.91
N ILE A 50 6.14 1.53 -1.68
CA ILE A 50 5.47 2.61 -0.95
C ILE A 50 5.64 3.93 -1.68
N ARG A 51 6.85 4.23 -2.15
CA ARG A 51 7.11 5.45 -2.91
C ARG A 51 6.23 5.53 -4.16
N ARG A 52 6.11 4.42 -4.89
CA ARG A 52 5.28 4.39 -6.10
C ARG A 52 3.80 4.53 -5.78
N ILE A 53 3.35 3.95 -4.67
CA ILE A 53 1.97 4.15 -4.21
C ILE A 53 1.72 5.63 -3.96
N LEU A 54 2.63 6.31 -3.25
CA LEU A 54 2.51 7.74 -2.98
C LEU A 54 2.46 8.55 -4.27
N GLU A 55 3.33 8.24 -5.22
CA GLU A 55 3.36 8.92 -6.51
C GLU A 55 2.05 8.74 -7.28
N LYS A 56 1.56 7.51 -7.35
CA LYS A 56 0.35 7.19 -8.12
C LYS A 56 -0.92 7.73 -7.50
N THR A 57 -0.96 7.84 -6.16
CA THR A 57 -2.10 8.39 -5.44
C THR A 57 -2.00 9.90 -5.23
N ASP A 58 -0.84 10.49 -5.60
CA ASP A 58 -0.54 11.91 -5.36
C ASP A 58 -0.63 12.28 -3.89
N LEU A 59 -0.17 11.35 -3.03
CA LEU A 59 -0.12 11.55 -1.59
C LEU A 59 1.33 11.66 -1.13
N HIS A 60 1.55 12.18 0.08
CA HIS A 60 2.89 12.53 0.55
C HIS A 60 3.33 11.82 1.83
N SER A 61 2.46 11.03 2.44
CA SER A 61 2.81 10.29 3.65
C SER A 61 2.02 9.00 3.74
N LYS A 62 2.55 8.06 4.53
CA LYS A 62 1.87 6.79 4.81
C LYS A 62 0.51 7.03 5.45
N GLN A 63 0.42 8.03 6.35
CA GLN A 63 -0.83 8.34 7.03
C GLN A 63 -1.91 8.76 6.03
N GLN A 64 -1.53 9.53 5.01
CA GLN A 64 -2.48 9.92 3.97
C GLN A 64 -3.00 8.71 3.19
N VAL A 65 -2.14 7.70 2.96
CA VAL A 65 -2.56 6.46 2.31
C VAL A 65 -3.54 5.71 3.21
N ILE A 66 -3.27 5.65 4.52
CA ILE A 66 -4.18 5.02 5.48
C ILE A 66 -5.54 5.72 5.46
N ASP A 67 -5.53 7.05 5.44
CA ASP A 67 -6.76 7.84 5.36
C ASP A 67 -7.53 7.55 4.08
N LEU A 68 -6.83 7.40 2.97
CA LEU A 68 -7.44 7.04 1.69
C LEU A 68 -8.12 5.67 1.79
N ILE A 69 -7.45 4.69 2.37
CA ILE A 69 -8.00 3.35 2.57
C ILE A 69 -9.26 3.42 3.41
N GLU A 70 -9.25 4.21 4.47
CA GLU A 70 -10.42 4.38 5.34
C GLU A 70 -11.61 4.97 4.59
N ARG A 71 -11.37 5.87 3.65
CA ARG A 71 -12.44 6.47 2.84
C ARG A 71 -13.09 5.45 1.91
N TYR A 72 -12.38 4.42 1.49
CA TYR A 72 -12.93 3.35 0.65
C TYR A 72 -13.76 2.36 1.45
N GLY A 73 -13.44 2.23 2.72
CA GLY A 73 -14.16 1.36 3.65
C GLY A 73 -15.20 2.14 4.43
#